data_4d76812d85ceb160144c0cfe2fc4f8e9
#
_entry.id   4d76812d85ceb160144c0cfe2fc4f8e9
#
_cell.length_a   1.000
_cell.length_b   1.000
_cell.length_c   1.000
_cell.angle_alpha   90.00
_cell.angle_beta   90.00
_cell.angle_gamma   90.00
#
_symmetry.space_group_name_H-M   'P 1'
#
loop_
_entity.id
_entity.type
_entity.pdbx_description
1 polymer ?
#
loop_
_entity_poly.entity_id
_entity_poly.type
_entity_poly.pdbx_seq_one_letter_code
_entity_poly.pdbx_strand_id
1 'polypeptide(L)'
;MIRNRLSVLVAAVIAGATLSACSDRPPAATDASATTAPPTTTTSAPAPASASDLFRFRIGTLDAVALKDGTIDVANDGKTFAIGQPAADVNALLTAAGQPTDAMHLSIQPLLVRSDARVLLFDTGAGDASFARAGHLADALRAAGVEPAQVTDIFLSHAHPDHTGGLLTREGTLAFPNAAIHVSQPEWDALKVDAGAAKLVAAITPKVATFAPNAEIVPGVVKAVAVDGHTPGHSAYEIASGNERLLYIGDTAHHHVISVQRPEWTVQWDQQAPVAQASRRALLQRAADGNVRVYAVHFPFPGIGHVKKDGDNFVWVPES
;
A
#
# COMPACT_ATOMS: atom_id res chain seq x y z
N MET A 1 3.43 12.42 -53.32
CA MET A 1 2.69 13.52 -53.90
C MET A 1 1.57 13.97 -52.96
N ILE A 2 1.52 15.26 -52.80
CA ILE A 2 0.49 16.14 -52.22
C ILE A 2 0.48 16.27 -50.71
N ARG A 3 1.11 17.37 -50.33
CA ARG A 3 1.00 18.13 -49.07
C ARG A 3 -0.39 18.78 -48.98
N ASN A 4 -0.96 18.87 -47.77
CA ASN A 4 -1.83 20.00 -47.46
C ASN A 4 -1.59 20.43 -46.00
N ARG A 5 -1.05 21.62 -45.87
CA ARG A 5 -1.00 22.44 -44.66
C ARG A 5 -2.29 23.28 -44.61
N LEU A 6 -2.90 23.39 -43.47
CA LEU A 6 -3.87 24.45 -43.21
C LEU A 6 -3.50 25.13 -41.88
N SER A 7 -3.03 26.37 -42.02
CA SER A 7 -2.85 27.35 -40.95
C SER A 7 -4.18 28.06 -40.71
N VAL A 8 -4.57 28.32 -39.50
CA VAL A 8 -5.63 29.27 -39.15
C VAL A 8 -5.13 30.25 -38.09
N LEU A 9 -5.38 31.51 -38.41
CA LEU A 9 -4.93 32.74 -37.75
C LEU A 9 -5.58 32.99 -36.39
N VAL A 10 -4.79 33.69 -35.57
CA VAL A 10 -5.17 34.40 -34.35
C VAL A 10 -5.87 35.71 -34.75
N ALA A 11 -6.95 36.08 -34.07
CA ALA A 11 -7.48 37.43 -34.05
C ALA A 11 -7.66 37.89 -32.59
N ALA A 12 -6.89 38.91 -32.24
CA ALA A 12 -7.02 39.68 -31.00
C ALA A 12 -8.01 40.82 -31.22
N VAL A 13 -8.86 41.08 -30.22
CA VAL A 13 -9.66 42.32 -30.16
C VAL A 13 -9.41 42.98 -28.81
N ILE A 14 -8.88 44.21 -28.90
CA ILE A 14 -8.69 45.20 -27.82
C ILE A 14 -9.76 46.28 -28.00
N ALA A 15 -10.45 46.64 -26.91
CA ALA A 15 -11.05 47.95 -26.67
C ALA A 15 -11.51 47.98 -25.22
N GLY A 16 -11.21 48.90 -24.33
CA GLY A 16 -11.00 50.33 -24.45
C GLY A 16 -11.78 50.99 -23.29
N ALA A 17 -11.13 51.76 -22.49
CA ALA A 17 -11.51 52.37 -21.22
C ALA A 17 -12.66 53.39 -21.31
N THR A 18 -13.36 53.69 -20.19
CA THR A 18 -13.63 55.06 -19.76
C THR A 18 -13.83 55.18 -18.26
N LEU A 19 -13.18 56.20 -17.72
CA LEU A 19 -13.26 56.72 -16.35
C LEU A 19 -14.54 57.59 -16.19
N SER A 20 -15.11 57.61 -14.97
CA SER A 20 -15.72 58.82 -14.40
C SER A 20 -15.74 58.77 -12.86
N ALA A 21 -15.19 59.81 -12.26
CA ALA A 21 -15.14 60.13 -10.86
C ALA A 21 -16.34 60.98 -10.40
N CYS A 22 -16.70 60.89 -9.12
CA CYS A 22 -17.11 61.99 -8.19
C CYS A 22 -17.57 61.30 -6.88
N SER A 23 -16.86 61.39 -5.81
CA SER A 23 -16.81 62.33 -4.68
C SER A 23 -18.13 62.44 -3.94
N ASP A 24 -18.13 61.92 -2.66
CA ASP A 24 -18.55 62.65 -1.45
C ASP A 24 -18.26 61.80 -0.19
N ARG A 25 -17.57 62.44 0.78
CA ARG A 25 -17.33 62.00 2.15
C ARG A 25 -18.04 63.00 3.07
N PRO A 26 -18.63 62.67 4.24
CA PRO A 26 -18.00 62.39 5.52
C PRO A 26 -18.91 61.56 6.48
N PRO A 27 -18.65 61.49 7.83
CA PRO A 27 -17.42 61.45 8.61
C PRO A 27 -17.29 60.16 9.48
N ALA A 28 -16.17 60.07 10.22
CA ALA A 28 -15.69 58.98 11.03
C ALA A 28 -16.57 58.58 12.23
N ALA A 29 -16.64 57.30 12.50
CA ALA A 29 -16.86 56.74 13.82
C ALA A 29 -15.78 55.66 14.08
N THR A 30 -15.08 55.86 15.17
CA THR A 30 -14.06 54.94 15.71
C THR A 30 -14.75 53.72 16.30
N ASP A 31 -14.45 52.55 15.77
CA ASP A 31 -14.66 51.30 16.53
C ASP A 31 -13.45 50.39 16.36
N ALA A 32 -12.95 49.93 17.48
CA ALA A 32 -11.77 49.08 17.60
C ALA A 32 -12.08 47.67 17.08
N SER A 33 -11.61 47.36 15.87
CA SER A 33 -11.63 45.99 15.36
C SER A 33 -10.50 45.21 16.01
N ALA A 34 -10.89 44.34 16.93
CA ALA A 34 -10.03 43.24 17.40
C ALA A 34 -9.69 42.34 16.21
N THR A 35 -8.43 42.33 15.81
CA THR A 35 -7.88 41.42 14.81
C THR A 35 -7.86 40.01 15.43
N THR A 36 -8.86 39.21 15.12
CA THR A 36 -8.82 37.77 15.39
C THR A 36 -7.83 37.15 14.45
N ALA A 37 -6.70 36.68 14.98
CA ALA A 37 -5.78 35.82 14.24
C ALA A 37 -6.51 34.55 13.77
N PRO A 38 -6.20 34.03 12.57
CA PRO A 38 -6.79 32.77 12.11
C PRO A 38 -6.38 31.65 13.08
N PRO A 39 -7.26 30.64 13.30
CA PRO A 39 -6.90 29.51 14.15
C PRO A 39 -5.71 28.78 13.54
N THR A 40 -4.63 28.72 14.28
CA THR A 40 -3.48 27.84 14.01
C THR A 40 -3.99 26.41 14.14
N THR A 41 -4.21 25.74 13.02
CA THR A 41 -4.37 24.29 12.99
C THR A 41 -3.05 23.65 13.41
N THR A 42 -2.92 23.38 14.70
CA THR A 42 -1.88 22.50 15.21
C THR A 42 -2.17 21.11 14.64
N THR A 43 -1.43 20.70 13.61
CA THR A 43 -1.36 19.32 13.18
C THR A 43 -0.73 18.54 14.33
N SER A 44 -1.57 17.86 15.11
CA SER A 44 -1.11 16.99 16.20
C SER A 44 -0.21 15.93 15.61
N ALA A 45 0.98 15.75 16.17
CA ALA A 45 1.84 14.62 15.84
C ALA A 45 1.05 13.32 16.09
N PRO A 46 1.24 12.26 15.26
CA PRO A 46 0.60 10.98 15.49
C PRO A 46 0.88 10.48 16.91
N ALA A 47 -0.11 9.88 17.54
CA ALA A 47 0.08 9.23 18.84
C ALA A 47 1.09 8.08 18.68
N PRO A 48 1.97 7.82 19.66
CA PRO A 48 2.91 6.71 19.60
C PRO A 48 2.16 5.38 19.46
N ALA A 49 2.74 4.44 18.69
CA ALA A 49 2.18 3.12 18.50
C ALA A 49 1.90 2.42 19.84
N SER A 50 0.73 1.83 19.97
CA SER A 50 0.31 1.13 21.17
C SER A 50 0.69 -0.36 21.11
N ALA A 51 0.64 -1.07 22.24
CA ALA A 51 0.84 -2.50 22.26
C ALA A 51 -0.21 -3.26 21.41
N SER A 52 -1.37 -2.68 21.17
CA SER A 52 -2.43 -3.21 20.28
C SER A 52 -2.09 -3.11 18.79
N ASP A 53 -1.05 -2.36 18.42
CA ASP A 53 -0.61 -2.19 17.03
C ASP A 53 0.51 -3.18 16.65
N LEU A 54 0.82 -4.12 17.55
CA LEU A 54 1.80 -5.18 17.36
C LEU A 54 1.17 -6.54 17.60
N PHE A 55 1.41 -7.48 16.72
CA PHE A 55 1.07 -8.89 16.96
C PHE A 55 2.32 -9.75 16.77
N ARG A 56 2.77 -10.42 17.85
CA ARG A 56 3.97 -11.25 17.87
C ARG A 56 3.61 -12.70 17.64
N PHE A 57 4.36 -13.36 16.77
CA PHE A 57 4.20 -14.79 16.46
C PHE A 57 5.53 -15.41 16.04
N ARG A 58 5.50 -16.66 15.63
CA ARG A 58 6.70 -17.38 15.18
C ARG A 58 6.47 -18.05 13.82
N ILE A 59 7.57 -18.15 13.07
CA ILE A 59 7.68 -19.00 11.88
C ILE A 59 8.83 -19.97 12.18
N GLY A 60 8.51 -21.17 12.72
CA GLY A 60 9.53 -22.07 13.23
C GLY A 60 10.40 -21.41 14.31
N THR A 61 11.69 -21.23 14.05
CA THR A 61 12.63 -20.56 14.98
C THR A 61 12.69 -19.04 14.80
N LEU A 62 12.11 -18.47 13.74
CA LEU A 62 12.11 -17.03 13.48
C LEU A 62 11.07 -16.33 14.35
N ASP A 63 11.44 -15.22 14.96
CA ASP A 63 10.51 -14.30 15.59
C ASP A 63 9.90 -13.37 14.53
N ALA A 64 8.57 -13.22 14.55
CA ALA A 64 7.84 -12.41 13.61
C ALA A 64 6.88 -11.44 14.33
N VAL A 65 6.69 -10.25 13.77
CA VAL A 65 5.80 -9.23 14.32
C VAL A 65 5.03 -8.57 13.17
N ALA A 66 3.70 -8.64 13.21
CA ALA A 66 2.87 -7.76 12.41
C ALA A 66 2.94 -6.35 13.00
N LEU A 67 3.26 -5.37 12.15
CA LEU A 67 3.42 -3.96 12.53
C LEU A 67 2.29 -3.16 11.90
N LYS A 68 1.36 -2.61 12.66
CA LYS A 68 0.29 -1.80 12.11
C LYS A 68 0.81 -0.40 11.77
N ASP A 69 0.93 -0.11 10.49
CA ASP A 69 1.30 1.23 10.00
C ASP A 69 0.08 2.15 9.92
N GLY A 70 -1.09 1.59 9.56
CA GLY A 70 -2.29 2.39 9.41
C GLY A 70 -3.45 1.67 8.75
N THR A 71 -4.33 2.46 8.11
CA THR A 71 -5.54 1.98 7.42
C THR A 71 -5.86 2.80 6.18
N ILE A 72 -6.55 2.15 5.23
CA ILE A 72 -7.19 2.80 4.08
C ILE A 72 -8.69 2.50 4.14
N ASP A 73 -9.53 3.51 3.99
CA ASP A 73 -10.97 3.35 3.83
C ASP A 73 -11.35 3.58 2.37
N VAL A 74 -12.04 2.61 1.77
CA VAL A 74 -12.46 2.64 0.38
C VAL A 74 -13.98 2.55 0.30
N ALA A 75 -14.61 3.55 -0.30
CA ALA A 75 -16.07 3.52 -0.48
C ALA A 75 -16.52 2.31 -1.32
N ASN A 76 -17.62 1.68 -0.95
CA ASN A 76 -18.25 0.63 -1.74
C ASN A 76 -19.15 1.23 -2.83
N ASP A 77 -18.52 1.90 -3.79
CA ASP A 77 -19.22 2.60 -4.89
C ASP A 77 -19.01 1.93 -6.26
N GLY A 78 -18.43 0.73 -6.27
CA GLY A 78 -18.16 -0.06 -7.48
C GLY A 78 -17.06 0.50 -8.38
N LYS A 79 -16.27 1.48 -7.90
CA LYS A 79 -15.18 2.07 -8.70
C LYS A 79 -13.82 1.43 -8.41
N THR A 80 -13.60 1.00 -7.16
CA THR A 80 -12.33 0.40 -6.78
C THR A 80 -12.42 -1.12 -6.67
N PHE A 81 -13.43 -1.63 -5.99
CA PHE A 81 -13.65 -3.07 -5.83
C PHE A 81 -14.88 -3.52 -6.61
N ALA A 82 -14.84 -4.77 -7.07
CA ALA A 82 -15.96 -5.43 -7.73
C ALA A 82 -16.49 -4.64 -8.95
N ILE A 83 -15.59 -4.03 -9.72
CA ILE A 83 -15.92 -3.20 -10.87
C ILE A 83 -16.76 -4.00 -11.86
N GLY A 84 -17.91 -3.43 -12.28
CA GLY A 84 -18.83 -4.08 -13.20
C GLY A 84 -19.79 -5.08 -12.57
N GLN A 85 -19.71 -5.31 -11.25
CA GLN A 85 -20.65 -6.16 -10.54
C GLN A 85 -21.87 -5.37 -10.07
N PRO A 86 -23.08 -5.99 -10.02
CA PRO A 86 -24.25 -5.36 -9.43
C PRO A 86 -24.01 -5.04 -7.96
N ALA A 87 -24.32 -3.81 -7.53
CA ALA A 87 -24.14 -3.40 -6.12
C ALA A 87 -24.90 -4.31 -5.14
N ALA A 88 -26.05 -4.85 -5.55
CA ALA A 88 -26.81 -5.79 -4.73
C ALA A 88 -26.03 -7.08 -4.43
N ASP A 89 -25.27 -7.60 -5.39
CA ASP A 89 -24.49 -8.82 -5.23
C ASP A 89 -23.29 -8.58 -4.32
N VAL A 90 -22.61 -7.42 -4.47
CA VAL A 90 -21.52 -7.02 -3.59
C VAL A 90 -22.00 -6.84 -2.15
N ASN A 91 -23.12 -6.14 -1.96
CA ASN A 91 -23.72 -5.95 -0.64
C ASN A 91 -24.19 -7.26 0.00
N ALA A 92 -24.76 -8.17 -0.79
CA ALA A 92 -25.16 -9.50 -0.30
C ALA A 92 -23.95 -10.31 0.18
N LEU A 93 -22.85 -10.28 -0.57
CA LEU A 93 -21.59 -10.95 -0.21
C LEU A 93 -21.02 -10.38 1.11
N LEU A 94 -20.92 -9.06 1.22
CA LEU A 94 -20.40 -8.39 2.43
C LEU A 94 -21.29 -8.67 3.64
N THR A 95 -22.62 -8.55 3.49
CA THR A 95 -23.60 -8.82 4.56
C THR A 95 -23.52 -10.27 5.05
N ALA A 96 -23.44 -11.24 4.13
CA ALA A 96 -23.29 -12.65 4.48
C ALA A 96 -22.01 -12.94 5.28
N ALA A 97 -20.97 -12.15 5.07
CA ALA A 97 -19.72 -12.22 5.80
C ALA A 97 -19.68 -11.31 7.06
N GLY A 98 -20.79 -10.66 7.41
CA GLY A 98 -20.85 -9.75 8.57
C GLY A 98 -20.03 -8.47 8.41
N GLN A 99 -19.77 -8.04 7.16
CA GLN A 99 -19.01 -6.84 6.86
C GLN A 99 -19.90 -5.64 6.58
N PRO A 100 -19.41 -4.40 6.83
CA PRO A 100 -20.07 -3.18 6.40
C PRO A 100 -20.29 -3.17 4.89
N THR A 101 -21.37 -2.51 4.43
CA THR A 101 -21.71 -2.40 3.01
C THR A 101 -21.48 -1.01 2.43
N ASP A 102 -21.08 -0.06 3.24
CA ASP A 102 -20.79 1.33 2.86
C ASP A 102 -19.32 1.55 2.46
N ALA A 103 -18.40 0.84 3.12
CA ALA A 103 -16.98 0.95 2.85
C ALA A 103 -16.23 -0.35 3.15
N MET A 104 -15.12 -0.55 2.47
CA MET A 104 -14.09 -1.55 2.79
C MET A 104 -12.99 -0.89 3.63
N HIS A 105 -12.64 -1.56 4.74
CA HIS A 105 -11.59 -1.12 5.65
C HIS A 105 -10.38 -2.02 5.46
N LEU A 106 -9.30 -1.44 4.92
CA LEU A 106 -8.04 -2.14 4.68
C LEU A 106 -7.04 -1.75 5.75
N SER A 107 -6.35 -2.73 6.32
CA SER A 107 -5.18 -2.47 7.17
C SER A 107 -3.96 -2.19 6.29
N ILE A 108 -2.96 -1.49 6.83
CA ILE A 108 -1.60 -1.43 6.28
C ILE A 108 -0.70 -1.97 7.37
N GLN A 109 -0.11 -3.15 7.11
CA GLN A 109 0.64 -3.86 8.14
C GLN A 109 1.89 -4.54 7.57
N PRO A 110 3.05 -3.84 7.49
CA PRO A 110 4.33 -4.44 7.20
C PRO A 110 4.66 -5.58 8.18
N LEU A 111 5.44 -6.55 7.72
CA LEU A 111 5.85 -7.69 8.52
C LEU A 111 7.34 -7.60 8.87
N LEU A 112 7.65 -7.62 10.17
CA LEU A 112 9.00 -7.75 10.68
C LEU A 112 9.31 -9.22 10.96
N VAL A 113 10.45 -9.72 10.48
CA VAL A 113 10.96 -11.06 10.81
C VAL A 113 12.40 -10.96 11.28
N ARG A 114 12.73 -11.64 12.36
CA ARG A 114 14.07 -11.62 12.94
C ARG A 114 14.67 -13.02 12.95
N SER A 115 15.90 -13.10 12.45
CA SER A 115 16.79 -14.24 12.66
C SER A 115 18.00 -13.80 13.47
N ASP A 116 18.87 -14.73 13.87
CA ASP A 116 20.07 -14.41 14.66
C ASP A 116 20.98 -13.33 14.01
N ALA A 117 21.03 -13.29 12.68
CA ALA A 117 21.92 -12.44 11.92
C ALA A 117 21.24 -11.32 11.13
N ARG A 118 19.90 -11.35 10.99
CA ARG A 118 19.15 -10.44 10.10
C ARG A 118 17.88 -9.93 10.72
N VAL A 119 17.55 -8.70 10.37
CA VAL A 119 16.28 -8.02 10.65
C VAL A 119 15.62 -7.73 9.31
N LEU A 120 14.62 -8.51 8.96
CA LEU A 120 13.94 -8.52 7.67
C LEU A 120 12.63 -7.76 7.79
N LEU A 121 12.35 -6.84 6.88
CA LEU A 121 11.10 -6.09 6.81
C LEU A 121 10.44 -6.33 5.46
N PHE A 122 9.17 -6.72 5.45
CA PHE A 122 8.37 -6.91 4.25
C PHE A 122 7.41 -5.75 4.10
N ASP A 123 7.63 -4.95 3.05
CA ASP A 123 7.04 -3.64 2.77
C ASP A 123 7.32 -2.58 3.87
N THR A 124 6.99 -1.34 3.60
CA THR A 124 7.34 -0.22 4.49
C THR A 124 6.16 0.70 4.81
N GLY A 125 4.93 0.27 4.52
CA GLY A 125 3.75 1.06 4.79
C GLY A 125 3.60 2.29 3.89
N ALA A 126 2.62 3.14 4.23
CA ALA A 126 2.22 4.28 3.40
C ALA A 126 2.96 5.59 3.76
N GLY A 127 3.73 5.62 4.85
CA GLY A 127 4.36 6.84 5.30
C GLY A 127 3.32 7.95 5.56
N ASP A 128 3.55 9.14 4.98
CA ASP A 128 2.66 10.30 5.13
C ASP A 128 1.71 10.48 3.92
N ALA A 129 1.39 9.41 3.21
CA ALA A 129 0.49 9.44 2.05
C ALA A 129 -0.92 9.91 2.45
N SER A 130 -1.44 10.92 1.73
CA SER A 130 -2.71 11.58 2.08
C SER A 130 -3.96 10.72 1.87
N PHE A 131 -3.87 9.60 1.15
CA PHE A 131 -4.97 8.68 0.92
C PHE A 131 -5.16 7.66 2.07
N ALA A 132 -4.24 7.61 3.03
CA ALA A 132 -4.25 6.69 4.15
C ALA A 132 -4.17 7.42 5.49
N ARG A 133 -4.68 6.78 6.54
CA ARG A 133 -4.36 7.13 7.93
C ARG A 133 -3.24 6.21 8.39
N ALA A 134 -1.98 6.61 8.12
CA ALA A 134 -0.81 5.76 8.26
C ALA A 134 0.43 6.55 8.71
N GLY A 135 1.60 5.93 8.66
CA GLY A 135 2.89 6.53 9.01
C GLY A 135 3.36 6.18 10.41
N HIS A 136 2.84 5.08 10.98
CA HIS A 136 3.21 4.61 12.32
C HIS A 136 4.29 3.53 12.32
N LEU A 137 4.81 3.12 11.15
CA LEU A 137 5.77 2.02 11.04
C LEU A 137 7.02 2.21 11.91
N ALA A 138 7.62 3.41 11.89
CA ALA A 138 8.84 3.67 12.66
C ALA A 138 8.60 3.52 14.17
N ASP A 139 7.44 3.95 14.66
CA ASP A 139 7.07 3.83 16.06
C ASP A 139 6.71 2.38 16.42
N ALA A 140 6.03 1.66 15.51
CA ALA A 140 5.74 0.23 15.65
C ALA A 140 7.03 -0.62 15.71
N LEU A 141 8.02 -0.30 14.87
CA LEU A 141 9.35 -0.94 14.93
C LEU A 141 10.03 -0.71 16.28
N ARG A 142 10.06 0.53 16.79
CA ARG A 142 10.64 0.84 18.12
C ARG A 142 9.89 0.11 19.23
N ALA A 143 8.56 0.07 19.19
CA ALA A 143 7.75 -0.69 20.12
C ALA A 143 7.99 -2.21 20.02
N ALA A 144 8.38 -2.71 18.84
CA ALA A 144 8.84 -4.08 18.64
C ALA A 144 10.28 -4.30 19.14
N GLY A 145 11.00 -3.25 19.56
CA GLY A 145 12.40 -3.31 20.04
C GLY A 145 13.42 -3.26 18.89
N VAL A 146 13.07 -2.65 17.78
CA VAL A 146 13.94 -2.50 16.59
C VAL A 146 13.99 -1.04 16.18
N GLU A 147 15.18 -0.45 16.16
CA GLU A 147 15.37 0.85 15.51
C GLU A 147 15.43 0.67 13.99
N PRO A 148 14.89 1.61 13.20
CA PRO A 148 14.93 1.53 11.74
C PRO A 148 16.32 1.27 11.15
N ALA A 149 17.38 1.80 11.77
CA ALA A 149 18.76 1.57 11.36
C ALA A 149 19.27 0.14 11.60
N GLN A 150 18.54 -0.68 12.36
CA GLN A 150 18.87 -2.10 12.58
C GLN A 150 18.28 -3.02 11.52
N VAL A 151 17.35 -2.53 10.68
CA VAL A 151 16.81 -3.30 9.56
C VAL A 151 17.94 -3.55 8.56
N THR A 152 18.16 -4.82 8.24
CA THR A 152 19.24 -5.24 7.34
C THR A 152 18.77 -5.45 5.91
N ASP A 153 17.51 -5.88 5.74
CA ASP A 153 16.92 -6.21 4.45
C ASP A 153 15.45 -5.79 4.42
N ILE A 154 15.03 -5.15 3.34
CA ILE A 154 13.65 -4.81 3.03
C ILE A 154 13.26 -5.58 1.77
N PHE A 155 12.11 -6.25 1.81
CA PHE A 155 11.53 -6.97 0.68
C PHE A 155 10.28 -6.25 0.23
N LEU A 156 10.33 -5.61 -0.92
CA LEU A 156 9.18 -4.91 -1.49
C LEU A 156 8.34 -5.91 -2.30
N SER A 157 7.07 -6.05 -1.93
CA SER A 157 6.14 -6.82 -2.73
C SER A 157 5.93 -6.18 -4.10
N HIS A 158 5.79 -4.86 -4.12
CA HIS A 158 5.67 -4.02 -5.31
C HIS A 158 5.87 -2.53 -4.95
N ALA A 159 5.72 -1.65 -5.94
CA ALA A 159 6.12 -0.25 -5.81
C ALA A 159 4.96 0.74 -5.52
N HIS A 160 3.76 0.28 -5.15
CA HIS A 160 2.70 1.21 -4.76
C HIS A 160 3.05 1.99 -3.49
N PRO A 161 2.50 3.20 -3.32
CA PRO A 161 2.91 4.10 -2.24
C PRO A 161 2.64 3.59 -0.83
N ASP A 162 1.67 2.73 -0.64
CA ASP A 162 1.35 2.10 0.65
C ASP A 162 2.24 0.91 1.02
N HIS A 163 3.18 0.56 0.14
CA HIS A 163 4.23 -0.44 0.37
C HIS A 163 5.62 0.20 0.41
N THR A 164 5.79 1.37 -0.22
CA THR A 164 7.09 2.06 -0.34
C THR A 164 7.15 3.38 0.42
N GLY A 165 6.01 3.88 0.94
CA GLY A 165 5.91 5.22 1.52
C GLY A 165 6.81 5.46 2.73
N GLY A 166 7.07 4.42 3.52
CA GLY A 166 7.98 4.50 4.66
C GLY A 166 9.46 4.38 4.35
N LEU A 167 9.87 4.19 3.08
CA LEU A 167 11.29 4.12 2.69
C LEU A 167 12.03 5.44 2.91
N LEU A 168 11.33 6.55 2.81
CA LEU A 168 11.90 7.88 3.04
C LEU A 168 11.26 8.55 4.26
N THR A 169 12.08 9.33 4.97
CA THR A 169 11.60 10.26 5.99
C THR A 169 10.89 11.45 5.32
N ARG A 170 10.21 12.28 6.11
CA ARG A 170 9.59 13.53 5.62
C ARG A 170 10.61 14.47 4.97
N GLU A 171 11.86 14.44 5.44
CA GLU A 171 12.98 15.23 4.90
C GLU A 171 13.51 14.64 3.58
N GLY A 172 13.02 13.43 3.18
CA GLY A 172 13.39 12.75 1.95
C GLY A 172 14.71 11.99 2.04
N THR A 173 15.18 11.67 3.24
CA THR A 173 16.33 10.79 3.48
C THR A 173 15.87 9.35 3.67
N LEU A 174 16.80 8.39 3.54
CA LEU A 174 16.46 6.97 3.77
C LEU A 174 16.06 6.75 5.23
N ALA A 175 14.88 6.20 5.46
CA ALA A 175 14.42 5.81 6.79
C ALA A 175 15.18 4.59 7.32
N PHE A 176 15.70 3.74 6.42
CA PHE A 176 16.41 2.50 6.72
C PHE A 176 17.82 2.56 6.11
N PRO A 177 18.76 3.33 6.69
CA PRO A 177 20.02 3.66 6.04
C PRO A 177 20.96 2.45 5.83
N ASN A 178 20.77 1.37 6.58
CA ASN A 178 21.62 0.18 6.52
C ASN A 178 21.00 -0.98 5.73
N ALA A 179 19.72 -0.89 5.36
CA ALA A 179 19.03 -1.97 4.68
C ALA A 179 19.42 -2.09 3.20
N ALA A 180 19.57 -3.33 2.72
CA ALA A 180 19.42 -3.65 1.31
C ALA A 180 17.93 -3.68 0.95
N ILE A 181 17.55 -3.13 -0.22
CA ILE A 181 16.16 -3.09 -0.68
C ILE A 181 16.01 -4.08 -1.82
N HIS A 182 15.36 -5.20 -1.51
CA HIS A 182 15.10 -6.26 -2.48
C HIS A 182 13.78 -6.00 -3.20
N VAL A 183 13.83 -5.94 -4.53
CA VAL A 183 12.68 -5.74 -5.41
C VAL A 183 12.87 -6.58 -6.68
N SER A 184 11.78 -7.10 -7.26
CA SER A 184 11.90 -7.86 -8.49
C SER A 184 12.44 -6.98 -9.63
N GLN A 185 13.22 -7.55 -10.56
CA GLN A 185 13.76 -6.79 -11.68
C GLN A 185 12.67 -6.13 -12.53
N PRO A 186 11.52 -6.80 -12.87
CA PRO A 186 10.45 -6.15 -13.62
C PRO A 186 9.81 -4.97 -12.86
N GLU A 187 9.64 -5.09 -11.55
CA GLU A 187 9.09 -4.01 -10.72
C GLU A 187 10.02 -2.81 -10.66
N TRP A 188 11.31 -3.07 -10.46
CA TRP A 188 12.32 -2.01 -10.46
C TRP A 188 12.41 -1.30 -11.81
N ASP A 189 12.33 -2.04 -12.92
CA ASP A 189 12.35 -1.46 -14.27
C ASP A 189 11.12 -0.58 -14.52
N ALA A 190 9.95 -0.98 -14.05
CA ALA A 190 8.73 -0.18 -14.12
C ALA A 190 8.82 1.08 -13.25
N LEU A 191 9.31 0.94 -12.01
CA LEU A 191 9.44 2.07 -11.08
C LEU A 191 10.41 3.15 -11.61
N LYS A 192 11.51 2.75 -12.23
CA LYS A 192 12.51 3.70 -12.80
C LYS A 192 11.96 4.60 -13.89
N VAL A 193 10.94 4.18 -14.60
CA VAL A 193 10.32 4.95 -15.70
C VAL A 193 9.10 5.74 -15.25
N ASP A 194 8.63 5.54 -14.02
CA ASP A 194 7.57 6.33 -13.43
C ASP A 194 8.09 7.70 -13.01
N ALA A 195 7.64 8.75 -13.71
CA ALA A 195 8.02 10.12 -13.41
C ALA A 195 7.59 10.57 -11.99
N GLY A 196 6.49 10.03 -11.46
CA GLY A 196 6.02 10.30 -10.10
C GLY A 196 6.95 9.75 -9.03
N ALA A 197 7.68 8.68 -9.33
CA ALA A 197 8.60 8.00 -8.43
C ALA A 197 10.04 8.52 -8.48
N ALA A 198 10.37 9.50 -9.32
CA ALA A 198 11.75 9.93 -9.57
C ALA A 198 12.55 10.27 -8.30
N LYS A 199 11.94 10.93 -7.31
CA LYS A 199 12.57 11.24 -6.02
C LYS A 199 12.88 9.98 -5.22
N LEU A 200 11.93 9.06 -5.15
CA LEU A 200 12.09 7.77 -4.48
C LEU A 200 13.21 6.96 -5.14
N VAL A 201 13.14 6.80 -6.46
CA VAL A 201 14.15 6.08 -7.26
C VAL A 201 15.55 6.63 -7.01
N ALA A 202 15.73 7.95 -7.08
CA ALA A 202 17.03 8.58 -6.83
C ALA A 202 17.58 8.25 -5.43
N ALA A 203 16.73 8.28 -4.42
CA ALA A 203 17.13 8.03 -3.04
C ALA A 203 17.48 6.56 -2.77
N ILE A 204 16.70 5.60 -3.30
CA ILE A 204 16.87 4.19 -2.98
C ILE A 204 17.85 3.45 -3.89
N THR A 205 18.14 3.96 -5.10
CA THR A 205 19.04 3.30 -6.08
C THR A 205 20.32 2.72 -5.47
N PRO A 206 21.04 3.42 -4.57
CA PRO A 206 22.28 2.87 -3.99
C PRO A 206 22.07 1.64 -3.09
N LYS A 207 20.83 1.35 -2.71
CA LYS A 207 20.44 0.27 -1.78
C LYS A 207 19.70 -0.87 -2.46
N VAL A 208 19.26 -0.68 -3.71
CA VAL A 208 18.45 -1.66 -4.44
C VAL A 208 19.28 -2.87 -4.83
N ALA A 209 18.77 -4.04 -4.48
CA ALA A 209 19.22 -5.35 -4.91
C ALA A 209 18.07 -6.03 -5.66
N THR A 210 18.16 -6.09 -6.99
CA THR A 210 17.10 -6.71 -7.80
C THR A 210 17.25 -8.23 -7.82
N PHE A 211 16.11 -8.91 -7.96
CA PHE A 211 16.05 -10.36 -8.11
C PHE A 211 15.18 -10.78 -9.30
N ALA A 212 15.46 -11.96 -9.83
CA ALA A 212 14.63 -12.58 -10.87
C ALA A 212 13.33 -13.15 -10.27
N PRO A 213 12.21 -13.20 -11.02
CA PRO A 213 10.98 -13.84 -10.57
C PRO A 213 11.23 -15.24 -10.00
N ASN A 214 10.59 -15.56 -8.89
CA ASN A 214 10.73 -16.85 -8.16
C ASN A 214 12.14 -17.15 -7.61
N ALA A 215 13.02 -16.17 -7.51
CA ALA A 215 14.36 -16.35 -6.93
C ALA A 215 14.31 -16.67 -5.43
N GLU A 216 15.26 -17.48 -4.98
CA GLU A 216 15.61 -17.56 -3.57
C GLU A 216 16.53 -16.39 -3.22
N ILE A 217 16.06 -15.47 -2.37
CA ILE A 217 16.76 -14.21 -2.07
C ILE A 217 17.66 -14.38 -0.82
N VAL A 218 17.09 -14.97 0.23
CA VAL A 218 17.86 -15.37 1.41
C VAL A 218 17.81 -16.89 1.49
N PRO A 219 18.92 -17.58 1.25
CA PRO A 219 18.94 -19.04 1.17
C PRO A 219 18.31 -19.72 2.39
N GLY A 220 17.33 -20.59 2.14
CA GLY A 220 16.59 -21.33 3.14
C GLY A 220 15.57 -20.51 3.94
N VAL A 221 15.50 -19.17 3.74
CA VAL A 221 14.64 -18.29 4.55
C VAL A 221 13.62 -17.53 3.72
N VAL A 222 14.04 -16.84 2.64
CA VAL A 222 13.13 -16.00 1.84
C VAL A 222 13.23 -16.36 0.37
N LYS A 223 12.09 -16.79 -0.19
CA LYS A 223 11.93 -17.04 -1.61
C LYS A 223 10.81 -16.17 -2.18
N ALA A 224 11.10 -15.47 -3.28
CA ALA A 224 10.08 -14.75 -4.02
C ALA A 224 9.15 -15.73 -4.76
N VAL A 225 7.90 -15.33 -4.90
CA VAL A 225 6.87 -16.00 -5.70
C VAL A 225 6.29 -14.94 -6.62
N ALA A 226 6.52 -15.05 -7.91
CA ALA A 226 5.97 -14.11 -8.88
C ALA A 226 4.45 -14.21 -8.92
N VAL A 227 3.79 -13.06 -8.83
CA VAL A 227 2.33 -12.92 -8.86
C VAL A 227 1.98 -11.75 -9.78
N ASP A 228 1.99 -12.02 -11.07
CA ASP A 228 1.89 -10.98 -12.08
C ASP A 228 0.48 -10.37 -12.16
N GLY A 229 0.39 -9.13 -12.63
CA GLY A 229 -0.84 -8.47 -13.06
C GLY A 229 -1.30 -7.32 -12.17
N HIS A 230 -1.06 -7.35 -10.87
CA HIS A 230 -1.30 -6.21 -10.00
C HIS A 230 -0.34 -5.06 -10.37
N THR A 231 0.94 -5.35 -10.38
CA THR A 231 2.00 -4.54 -11.02
C THR A 231 2.87 -5.44 -11.90
N PRO A 232 3.79 -4.87 -12.71
CA PRO A 232 4.62 -5.65 -13.65
C PRO A 232 5.52 -6.70 -13.00
N GLY A 233 5.88 -6.49 -11.74
CA GLY A 233 6.80 -7.39 -11.03
C GLY A 233 6.37 -7.71 -9.61
N HIS A 234 5.07 -7.59 -9.29
CA HIS A 234 4.54 -7.91 -7.97
C HIS A 234 4.99 -9.30 -7.52
N SER A 235 5.46 -9.39 -6.30
CA SER A 235 5.98 -10.62 -5.69
C SER A 235 5.34 -10.87 -4.33
N ALA A 236 4.84 -12.07 -4.14
CA ALA A 236 4.62 -12.64 -2.81
C ALA A 236 5.95 -13.23 -2.30
N TYR A 237 6.03 -13.51 -1.00
CA TYR A 237 7.23 -14.11 -0.40
C TYR A 237 6.87 -15.35 0.43
N GLU A 238 7.56 -16.46 0.17
CA GLU A 238 7.57 -17.61 1.06
C GLU A 238 8.70 -17.42 2.08
N ILE A 239 8.33 -17.36 3.36
CA ILE A 239 9.25 -17.22 4.48
C ILE A 239 9.30 -18.56 5.20
N ALA A 240 10.50 -19.11 5.35
CA ALA A 240 10.70 -20.48 5.80
C ALA A 240 11.63 -20.56 7.02
N SER A 241 11.34 -21.51 7.90
CA SER A 241 12.23 -21.92 8.99
C SER A 241 12.00 -23.39 9.31
N GLY A 242 12.97 -24.24 8.96
CA GLY A 242 12.78 -25.68 9.03
C GLY A 242 11.61 -26.14 8.15
N ASN A 243 10.61 -26.76 8.73
CA ASN A 243 9.41 -27.21 8.04
C ASN A 243 8.26 -26.19 8.04
N GLU A 244 8.39 -25.13 8.85
CA GLU A 244 7.38 -24.07 8.94
C GLU A 244 7.47 -23.11 7.77
N ARG A 245 6.31 -22.66 7.27
CA ARG A 245 6.19 -21.75 6.14
C ARG A 245 5.14 -20.68 6.44
N LEU A 246 5.44 -19.45 6.01
CA LEU A 246 4.48 -18.35 5.94
C LEU A 246 4.51 -17.79 4.52
N LEU A 247 3.36 -17.56 3.93
CA LEU A 247 3.22 -16.92 2.63
C LEU A 247 2.77 -15.47 2.83
N TYR A 248 3.67 -14.51 2.67
CA TYR A 248 3.36 -13.08 2.59
C TYR A 248 2.83 -12.78 1.19
N ILE A 249 1.57 -12.35 1.06
CA ILE A 249 0.91 -12.30 -0.24
C ILE A 249 0.93 -10.92 -0.92
N GLY A 250 1.42 -9.86 -0.25
CA GLY A 250 1.33 -8.49 -0.78
C GLY A 250 -0.09 -8.18 -1.25
N ASP A 251 -0.20 -7.55 -2.40
CA ASP A 251 -1.46 -7.14 -3.03
C ASP A 251 -2.03 -8.17 -4.00
N THR A 252 -1.68 -9.44 -3.82
CA THR A 252 -2.41 -10.51 -4.50
C THR A 252 -3.90 -10.46 -4.16
N ALA A 253 -4.24 -10.07 -2.92
CA ALA A 253 -5.61 -9.92 -2.45
C ALA A 253 -5.69 -8.77 -1.44
N HIS A 254 -6.63 -7.84 -1.64
CA HIS A 254 -6.76 -6.62 -0.83
C HIS A 254 -7.82 -6.72 0.28
N HIS A 255 -8.93 -7.40 0.00
CA HIS A 255 -10.04 -7.51 0.95
C HIS A 255 -10.35 -8.98 1.24
N HIS A 256 -10.36 -9.33 2.54
CA HIS A 256 -10.46 -10.71 3.02
C HIS A 256 -11.76 -11.44 2.62
N VAL A 257 -12.81 -10.71 2.26
CA VAL A 257 -14.06 -11.27 1.72
C VAL A 257 -14.07 -11.18 0.20
N ILE A 258 -14.03 -9.97 -0.36
CA ILE A 258 -14.22 -9.77 -1.81
C ILE A 258 -13.12 -10.48 -2.60
N SER A 259 -11.84 -10.21 -2.31
CA SER A 259 -10.73 -10.76 -3.10
C SER A 259 -10.52 -12.26 -2.89
N VAL A 260 -10.99 -12.81 -1.76
CA VAL A 260 -10.86 -14.23 -1.45
C VAL A 260 -12.05 -15.03 -2.02
N GLN A 261 -13.28 -14.58 -1.76
CA GLN A 261 -14.47 -15.31 -2.19
C GLN A 261 -14.82 -15.08 -3.67
N ARG A 262 -14.35 -14.00 -4.25
CA ARG A 262 -14.56 -13.63 -5.66
C ARG A 262 -13.24 -13.18 -6.31
N PRO A 263 -12.25 -14.07 -6.41
CA PRO A 263 -10.93 -13.71 -6.94
C PRO A 263 -10.97 -13.23 -8.40
N GLU A 264 -12.05 -13.51 -9.13
CA GLU A 264 -12.31 -13.05 -10.48
C GLU A 264 -12.90 -11.63 -10.56
N TRP A 265 -13.30 -11.02 -9.45
CA TRP A 265 -13.82 -9.67 -9.49
C TRP A 265 -12.69 -8.64 -9.68
N THR A 266 -12.96 -7.66 -10.53
CA THR A 266 -11.97 -6.65 -10.92
C THR A 266 -11.72 -5.66 -9.79
N VAL A 267 -10.46 -5.38 -9.54
CA VAL A 267 -9.97 -4.32 -8.64
C VAL A 267 -9.28 -3.26 -9.49
N GLN A 268 -9.55 -1.98 -9.23
CA GLN A 268 -9.01 -0.84 -10.00
C GLN A 268 -7.48 -0.81 -10.01
N TRP A 269 -6.86 -1.24 -8.94
CA TRP A 269 -5.42 -1.19 -8.76
C TRP A 269 -4.66 -2.27 -9.52
N ASP A 270 -5.36 -3.27 -10.07
CA ASP A 270 -4.75 -4.29 -10.90
C ASP A 270 -4.47 -3.73 -12.31
N GLN A 271 -3.20 -3.49 -12.65
CA GLN A 271 -2.81 -2.91 -13.94
C GLN A 271 -3.18 -3.81 -15.12
N GLN A 272 -3.16 -5.13 -14.90
CA GLN A 272 -3.58 -6.15 -15.87
C GLN A 272 -4.60 -7.08 -15.22
N ALA A 273 -5.84 -6.60 -15.05
CA ALA A 273 -6.87 -7.27 -14.26
C ALA A 273 -7.06 -8.76 -14.58
N PRO A 274 -7.14 -9.22 -15.85
CA PRO A 274 -7.27 -10.67 -16.14
C PRO A 274 -6.08 -11.50 -15.66
N VAL A 275 -4.86 -10.94 -15.72
CA VAL A 275 -3.64 -11.60 -15.25
C VAL A 275 -3.62 -11.64 -13.72
N ALA A 276 -3.94 -10.52 -13.08
CA ALA A 276 -4.02 -10.42 -11.61
C ALA A 276 -5.07 -11.37 -11.02
N GLN A 277 -6.23 -11.49 -11.65
CA GLN A 277 -7.30 -12.41 -11.26
C GLN A 277 -6.84 -13.88 -11.34
N ALA A 278 -6.16 -14.25 -12.43
CA ALA A 278 -5.61 -15.59 -12.60
C ALA A 278 -4.52 -15.89 -11.56
N SER A 279 -3.60 -14.96 -11.36
CA SER A 279 -2.52 -15.05 -10.36
C SER A 279 -3.07 -15.14 -8.94
N ARG A 280 -4.06 -14.32 -8.60
CA ARG A 280 -4.78 -14.33 -7.31
C ARG A 280 -5.40 -15.70 -7.06
N ARG A 281 -6.18 -16.22 -8.03
CA ARG A 281 -6.81 -17.54 -7.91
C ARG A 281 -5.76 -18.65 -7.72
N ALA A 282 -4.68 -18.61 -8.48
CA ALA A 282 -3.60 -19.62 -8.40
C ALA A 282 -2.90 -19.59 -7.03
N LEU A 283 -2.62 -18.39 -6.47
CA LEU A 283 -1.98 -18.26 -5.16
C LEU A 283 -2.91 -18.71 -4.03
N LEU A 284 -4.19 -18.32 -4.08
CA LEU A 284 -5.19 -18.76 -3.09
C LEU A 284 -5.39 -20.28 -3.15
N GLN A 285 -5.43 -20.87 -4.35
CA GLN A 285 -5.50 -22.32 -4.54
C GLN A 285 -4.29 -23.04 -3.93
N ARG A 286 -3.06 -22.53 -4.21
CA ARG A 286 -1.83 -23.05 -3.62
C ARG A 286 -1.84 -23.00 -2.09
N ALA A 287 -2.29 -21.87 -1.52
CA ALA A 287 -2.37 -21.68 -0.09
C ALA A 287 -3.37 -22.65 0.54
N ALA A 288 -4.55 -22.84 -0.09
CA ALA A 288 -5.58 -23.75 0.39
C ALA A 288 -5.17 -25.22 0.29
N ASP A 289 -4.60 -25.66 -0.85
CA ASP A 289 -4.17 -27.05 -1.07
C ASP A 289 -3.04 -27.46 -0.12
N GLY A 290 -2.10 -26.54 0.11
CA GLY A 290 -0.97 -26.77 1.04
C GLY A 290 -1.30 -26.50 2.50
N ASN A 291 -2.51 -26.04 2.82
CA ASN A 291 -2.87 -25.49 4.14
C ASN A 291 -1.79 -24.52 4.67
N VAL A 292 -1.25 -23.68 3.76
CA VAL A 292 -0.16 -22.76 4.06
C VAL A 292 -0.68 -21.62 4.92
N ARG A 293 0.06 -21.27 5.96
CA ARG A 293 -0.19 -20.07 6.75
C ARG A 293 0.08 -18.83 5.92
N VAL A 294 -0.86 -17.89 5.88
CA VAL A 294 -0.82 -16.70 5.02
C VAL A 294 -0.70 -15.45 5.88
N TYR A 295 0.10 -14.50 5.42
CA TYR A 295 0.12 -13.13 5.90
C TYR A 295 -0.37 -12.19 4.79
N ALA A 296 -1.42 -11.44 5.07
CA ALA A 296 -2.06 -10.51 4.14
C ALA A 296 -1.99 -9.08 4.68
N VAL A 297 -1.29 -8.20 3.98
CA VAL A 297 -0.96 -6.83 4.42
C VAL A 297 -2.18 -5.93 4.59
N HIS A 298 -3.27 -6.20 3.85
CA HIS A 298 -4.49 -5.40 3.85
C HIS A 298 -5.70 -6.03 4.56
N PHE A 299 -5.58 -7.27 5.01
CA PHE A 299 -6.67 -7.91 5.74
C PHE A 299 -6.79 -7.35 7.18
N PRO A 300 -7.91 -7.59 7.87
CA PRO A 300 -8.04 -7.14 9.25
C PRO A 300 -6.83 -7.55 10.10
N PHE A 301 -6.29 -6.59 10.84
CA PHE A 301 -5.11 -6.82 11.69
C PHE A 301 -5.32 -8.02 12.65
N PRO A 302 -4.37 -8.93 12.79
CA PRO A 302 -2.97 -8.90 12.32
C PRO A 302 -2.74 -9.48 10.92
N GLY A 303 -3.78 -9.87 10.17
CA GLY A 303 -3.68 -10.34 8.80
C GLY A 303 -3.09 -11.75 8.65
N ILE A 304 -3.08 -12.55 9.71
CA ILE A 304 -2.54 -13.91 9.73
C ILE A 304 -3.69 -14.91 9.73
N GLY A 305 -3.57 -15.96 8.95
CA GLY A 305 -4.59 -17.01 8.90
C GLY A 305 -4.36 -18.02 7.77
N HIS A 306 -5.43 -18.64 7.37
CA HIS A 306 -5.44 -19.65 6.30
C HIS A 306 -6.51 -19.32 5.26
N VAL A 307 -6.21 -19.69 4.01
CA VAL A 307 -7.22 -19.77 2.95
C VAL A 307 -7.73 -21.20 2.92
N LYS A 308 -9.05 -21.37 2.90
CA LYS A 308 -9.69 -22.69 2.72
C LYS A 308 -10.59 -22.67 1.50
N LYS A 309 -10.77 -23.85 0.89
CA LYS A 309 -11.75 -24.00 -0.19
C LYS A 309 -13.17 -23.89 0.33
N ASP A 310 -14.03 -23.24 -0.46
CA ASP A 310 -15.47 -23.15 -0.26
C ASP A 310 -16.14 -23.31 -1.63
N GLY A 311 -16.53 -24.55 -1.97
CA GLY A 311 -16.95 -24.91 -3.33
C GLY A 311 -15.86 -24.60 -4.36
N ASP A 312 -16.20 -23.81 -5.36
CA ASP A 312 -15.27 -23.37 -6.43
C ASP A 312 -14.44 -22.11 -6.03
N ASN A 313 -14.70 -21.56 -4.85
CA ASN A 313 -14.04 -20.37 -4.34
C ASN A 313 -13.26 -20.67 -3.04
N PHE A 314 -12.95 -19.61 -2.31
CA PHE A 314 -12.16 -19.67 -1.09
C PHE A 314 -12.80 -18.86 0.02
N VAL A 315 -12.41 -19.15 1.26
CA VAL A 315 -12.76 -18.37 2.43
C VAL A 315 -11.50 -18.10 3.25
N TRP A 316 -11.40 -16.90 3.81
CA TRP A 316 -10.38 -16.52 4.77
C TRP A 316 -10.75 -17.00 6.17
N VAL A 317 -9.84 -17.68 6.83
CA VAL A 317 -9.98 -18.12 8.22
C VAL A 317 -8.84 -17.48 9.01
N PRO A 318 -9.11 -16.40 9.78
CA PRO A 318 -8.08 -15.76 10.58
C PRO A 318 -7.57 -16.72 11.66
N GLU A 319 -6.29 -16.59 11.99
CA GLU A 319 -5.69 -17.20 13.16
C GLU A 319 -6.05 -16.38 14.41
N SER A 320 -6.49 -17.04 15.46
CA SER A 320 -6.94 -16.46 16.74
C SER A 320 -5.79 -16.32 17.74
#